data_81cb507f73ec57f6ba3555a8917cd4be
#
_entry.id   81cb507f73ec57f6ba3555a8917cd4be
#
_cell.length_a   1.000
_cell.length_b   1.000
_cell.length_c   1.000
_cell.angle_alpha   90.00
_cell.angle_beta   90.00
_cell.angle_gamma   90.00
#
_symmetry.space_group_name_H-M   'P 1'
#
loop_
_entity.id
_entity.type
_entity.pdbx_description
1 polymer ?
#
loop_
_entity_poly.entity_id
_entity_poly.type
_entity_poly.pdbx_seq_one_letter_code
_entity_poly.pdbx_strand_id
1 'polypeptide(L)'
;MNQFSFSETFESLTGHHPFPWQSELAVCSDCRDRLVRIPTGFGKTEGVLAAWSFHRLYRKDERWPRRLVWCLPMRVLVEQTEQVARRLAERIPEN
;
A
#
# COMPACT_ATOMS: atom_id res chain seq x y z
N MET A 1 -16.40 -17.49 2.74
CA MET A 1 -15.97 -16.19 2.23
C MET A 1 -14.59 -15.83 2.72
N ASN A 2 -13.72 -15.52 1.81
CA ASN A 2 -12.37 -15.12 2.17
C ASN A 2 -12.35 -13.70 2.61
N GLN A 3 -11.80 -13.50 3.78
CA GLN A 3 -11.58 -12.17 4.28
C GLN A 3 -10.11 -11.98 4.52
N PHE A 4 -9.57 -10.98 3.89
CA PHE A 4 -8.17 -10.67 4.07
C PHE A 4 -8.04 -9.63 5.14
N SER A 5 -7.21 -9.90 6.13
CA SER A 5 -6.82 -8.93 7.11
C SER A 5 -5.72 -8.06 6.50
N PHE A 6 -5.76 -6.75 6.76
CA PHE A 6 -4.71 -5.88 6.27
C PHE A 6 -3.35 -6.29 6.83
N SER A 7 -3.30 -6.64 8.11
CA SER A 7 -2.04 -7.05 8.73
C SER A 7 -1.44 -8.26 8.04
N GLU A 8 -2.25 -9.25 7.72
CA GLU A 8 -1.77 -10.44 7.04
C GLU A 8 -1.32 -10.11 5.63
N THR A 9 -2.07 -9.27 4.93
CA THR A 9 -1.72 -8.86 3.59
C THR A 9 -0.41 -8.08 3.59
N PHE A 10 -0.28 -7.13 4.51
CA PHE A 10 0.93 -6.32 4.63
C PHE A 10 2.15 -7.20 4.90
N GLU A 11 2.00 -8.15 5.82
CA GLU A 11 3.10 -9.05 6.16
C GLU A 11 3.49 -9.90 4.96
N SER A 12 2.52 -10.36 4.19
CA SER A 12 2.78 -11.13 2.99
C SER A 12 3.53 -10.30 1.94
N LEU A 13 3.19 -9.02 1.81
CA LEU A 13 3.78 -8.16 0.81
C LEU A 13 5.15 -7.62 1.20
N THR A 14 5.36 -7.32 2.48
CA THR A 14 6.57 -6.64 2.92
C THR A 14 7.50 -7.49 3.76
N GLY A 15 7.00 -8.56 4.35
CA GLY A 15 7.79 -9.43 5.22
C GLY A 15 7.83 -9.00 6.66
N HIS A 16 7.09 -7.95 7.04
CA HIS A 16 7.06 -7.50 8.44
C HIS A 16 5.68 -6.94 8.78
N HIS A 17 5.44 -6.74 10.06
CA HIS A 17 4.17 -6.22 10.54
C HIS A 17 4.01 -4.74 10.22
N PRO A 18 2.79 -4.26 9.99
CA PRO A 18 2.57 -2.84 9.73
C PRO A 18 2.76 -1.99 10.99
N PHE A 19 3.23 -0.77 10.79
CA PHE A 19 3.17 0.24 11.85
C PHE A 19 1.72 0.62 12.12
N PRO A 20 1.42 1.12 13.33
CA PRO A 20 0.04 1.50 13.65
C PRO A 20 -0.58 2.49 12.66
N TRP A 21 0.19 3.47 12.15
CA TRP A 21 -0.36 4.44 11.22
C TRP A 21 -0.73 3.79 9.89
N GLN A 22 -0.02 2.75 9.49
CA GLN A 22 -0.32 2.04 8.26
C GLN A 22 -1.64 1.28 8.38
N SER A 23 -1.86 0.68 9.53
CA SER A 23 -3.12 -0.01 9.79
C SER A 23 -4.28 0.98 9.84
N GLU A 24 -4.07 2.15 10.44
CA GLU A 24 -5.11 3.17 10.47
C GLU A 24 -5.48 3.66 9.09
N LEU A 25 -4.48 3.83 8.22
CA LEU A 25 -4.74 4.24 6.85
C LEU A 25 -5.63 3.23 6.14
N ALA A 26 -5.37 1.96 6.38
CA ALA A 26 -6.07 0.87 5.69
C ALA A 26 -7.45 0.59 6.25
N VAL A 27 -7.75 1.05 7.46
CA VAL A 27 -9.05 0.79 8.09
C VAL A 27 -10.18 1.49 7.33
N CYS A 28 -9.90 2.63 6.71
CA CYS A 28 -10.95 3.35 6.00
C CYS A 28 -11.41 2.56 4.78
N SER A 29 -12.71 2.34 4.71
CA SER A 29 -13.29 1.50 3.66
C SER A 29 -13.33 2.17 2.30
N ASP A 30 -13.26 3.50 2.24
CA ASP A 30 -13.28 4.20 0.95
C ASP A 30 -12.03 5.06 0.80
N CYS A 31 -11.66 5.31 -0.45
CA CYS A 31 -10.49 6.12 -0.77
C CYS A 31 -10.83 7.60 -0.63
N ARG A 32 -10.10 8.30 0.22
CA ARG A 32 -10.32 9.73 0.49
C ARG A 32 -9.03 10.49 0.36
N ASP A 33 -9.16 11.79 0.15
CA ASP A 33 -8.01 12.68 0.20
C ASP A 33 -7.46 12.70 1.62
N ARG A 34 -6.15 12.55 1.76
CA ARG A 34 -5.50 12.49 3.06
C ARG A 34 -4.15 13.18 3.02
N LEU A 35 -3.80 13.76 4.15
CA LEU A 35 -2.47 14.27 4.37
C LEU A 35 -1.77 13.36 5.36
N VAL A 36 -0.68 12.73 4.93
CA VAL A 36 0.08 11.82 5.77
C VAL A 36 1.42 12.47 6.12
N ARG A 37 1.63 12.73 7.40
CA ARG A 37 2.87 13.34 7.90
C ARG A 37 3.58 12.33 8.79
N ILE A 38 4.47 11.58 8.18
CA ILE A 38 5.19 10.52 8.88
C ILE A 38 6.68 10.74 8.64
N PRO A 39 7.52 10.64 9.67
CA PRO A 39 8.97 10.79 9.47
C PRO A 39 9.54 9.80 8.48
N THR A 40 10.65 10.16 7.86
CA THR A 40 11.37 9.26 6.98
C THR A 40 11.76 7.98 7.72
N GLY A 41 11.67 6.85 7.03
CA GLY A 41 12.04 5.57 7.62
C GLY A 41 10.91 4.81 8.30
N PHE A 42 9.69 5.36 8.25
CA PHE A 42 8.54 4.69 8.87
C PHE A 42 7.59 4.07 7.83
N GLY A 43 8.11 3.75 6.66
CA GLY A 43 7.37 2.93 5.70
C GLY A 43 6.25 3.64 4.96
N LYS A 44 6.41 4.92 4.61
CA LYS A 44 5.34 5.64 3.90
C LYS A 44 5.00 4.99 2.57
N THR A 45 6.02 4.67 1.78
CA THR A 45 5.79 4.07 0.46
C THR A 45 5.10 2.72 0.58
N GLU A 46 5.63 1.85 1.42
CA GLU A 46 5.03 0.54 1.61
C GLU A 46 3.62 0.63 2.16
N GLY A 47 3.39 1.56 3.10
CA GLY A 47 2.09 1.70 3.73
C GLY A 47 1.01 2.09 2.73
N VAL A 48 1.29 3.08 1.88
CA VAL A 48 0.31 3.54 0.91
C VAL A 48 0.10 2.49 -0.18
N LEU A 49 1.19 1.91 -0.69
CA LEU A 49 1.08 0.88 -1.72
C LEU A 49 0.33 -0.34 -1.20
N ALA A 50 0.62 -0.75 0.04
CA ALA A 50 -0.05 -1.91 0.61
C ALA A 50 -1.53 -1.62 0.87
N ALA A 51 -1.89 -0.42 1.33
CA ALA A 51 -3.28 -0.07 1.55
C ALA A 51 -4.07 -0.10 0.25
N TRP A 52 -3.51 0.50 -0.81
CA TRP A 52 -4.15 0.48 -2.12
C TRP A 52 -4.29 -0.95 -2.64
N SER A 53 -3.23 -1.76 -2.54
CA SER A 53 -3.25 -3.14 -3.00
C SER A 53 -4.28 -3.95 -2.24
N PHE A 54 -4.35 -3.77 -0.93
CA PHE A 54 -5.30 -4.49 -0.10
C PHE A 54 -6.73 -4.20 -0.53
N HIS A 55 -7.08 -2.93 -0.68
CA HIS A 55 -8.45 -2.59 -1.02
C HIS A 55 -8.78 -2.86 -2.48
N ARG A 56 -7.89 -2.50 -3.40
CA ARG A 56 -8.22 -2.63 -4.82
C ARG A 56 -7.96 -4.02 -5.37
N LEU A 57 -6.83 -4.61 -5.02
CA LEU A 57 -6.42 -5.87 -5.65
C LEU A 57 -6.87 -7.09 -4.86
N TYR A 58 -6.75 -7.06 -3.53
CA TYR A 58 -7.17 -8.21 -2.72
C TYR A 58 -8.67 -8.24 -2.49
N ARG A 59 -9.23 -7.12 -2.03
CA ARG A 59 -10.66 -7.04 -1.76
C ARG A 59 -11.47 -6.69 -3.01
N LYS A 60 -10.81 -6.19 -4.04
CA LYS A 60 -11.45 -5.78 -5.29
C LYS A 60 -12.55 -4.76 -5.06
N ASP A 61 -12.29 -3.83 -4.18
CA ASP A 61 -13.23 -2.79 -3.81
C ASP A 61 -13.25 -1.71 -4.88
N GLU A 62 -14.39 -1.56 -5.56
CA GLU A 62 -14.51 -0.63 -6.68
C GLU A 62 -14.49 0.83 -6.26
N ARG A 63 -14.63 1.11 -4.96
CA ARG A 63 -14.49 2.49 -4.47
C ARG A 63 -13.05 2.96 -4.48
N TRP A 64 -12.09 2.05 -4.65
CA TRP A 64 -10.68 2.39 -4.76
C TRP A 64 -10.28 2.41 -6.24
N PRO A 65 -9.43 3.37 -6.65
CA PRO A 65 -9.10 3.53 -8.06
C PRO A 65 -8.28 2.38 -8.60
N ARG A 66 -8.42 2.16 -9.90
CA ARG A 66 -7.68 1.09 -10.58
C ARG A 66 -6.21 1.43 -10.76
N ARG A 67 -5.86 2.71 -10.72
CA ARG A 67 -4.50 3.17 -10.96
C ARG A 67 -4.00 3.95 -9.77
N LEU A 68 -2.72 3.80 -9.53
CA LEU A 68 -2.03 4.56 -8.51
C LEU A 68 -0.95 5.38 -9.20
N VAL A 69 -1.03 6.70 -9.06
CA VAL A 69 -0.05 7.62 -9.62
C VAL A 69 0.78 8.18 -8.50
N TRP A 70 2.10 8.10 -8.66
CA TRP A 70 3.03 8.54 -7.63
C TRP A 70 3.91 9.65 -8.19
N CYS A 71 3.75 10.86 -7.66
CA CYS A 71 4.49 12.02 -8.13
C CYS A 71 5.56 12.37 -7.10
N LEU A 72 6.81 12.42 -7.54
CA LEU A 72 7.93 12.70 -6.67
C LEU A 72 8.84 13.75 -7.33
N PRO A 73 9.50 14.61 -6.54
CA PRO A 73 10.27 15.72 -7.10
C PRO A 73 11.64 15.34 -7.66
N MET A 74 12.15 14.16 -7.32
CA MET A 74 13.51 13.77 -7.73
C MET A 74 13.50 12.41 -8.36
N ARG A 75 14.35 12.26 -9.40
CA ARG A 75 14.46 10.98 -10.11
C ARG A 75 14.85 9.83 -9.19
N VAL A 76 15.78 10.06 -8.28
CA VAL A 76 16.23 9.02 -7.35
C VAL A 76 15.06 8.49 -6.54
N LEU A 77 14.19 9.38 -6.07
CA LEU A 77 13.02 8.97 -5.30
C LEU A 77 12.05 8.18 -6.15
N VAL A 78 11.90 8.56 -7.43
CA VAL A 78 11.03 7.81 -8.34
C VAL A 78 11.56 6.40 -8.54
N GLU A 79 12.86 6.27 -8.74
CA GLU A 79 13.46 4.95 -8.94
C GLU A 79 13.33 4.07 -7.71
N GLN A 80 13.54 4.64 -6.53
CA GLN A 80 13.40 3.90 -5.28
C GLN A 80 11.96 3.42 -5.08
N THR A 81 11.00 4.29 -5.36
CA THR A 81 9.59 3.94 -5.22
C THR A 81 9.21 2.86 -6.23
N GLU A 82 9.74 2.95 -7.45
CA GLU A 82 9.48 1.94 -8.45
C GLU A 82 9.98 0.57 -8.00
N GLN A 83 11.16 0.52 -7.40
CA GLN A 83 11.70 -0.73 -6.91
C GLN A 83 10.82 -1.35 -5.82
N VAL A 84 10.35 -0.53 -4.91
CA VAL A 84 9.45 -1.00 -3.86
C VAL A 84 8.16 -1.54 -4.48
N ALA A 85 7.59 -0.80 -5.43
CA ALA A 85 6.35 -1.22 -6.06
C ALA A 85 6.52 -2.54 -6.81
N ARG A 86 7.66 -2.73 -7.48
CA ARG A 86 7.91 -3.98 -8.19
C ARG A 86 8.03 -5.16 -7.24
N ARG A 87 8.71 -4.97 -6.11
CA ARG A 87 8.84 -6.04 -5.13
C ARG A 87 7.49 -6.43 -4.54
N LEU A 88 6.65 -5.44 -4.28
CA LEU A 88 5.31 -5.75 -3.76
C LEU A 88 4.48 -6.46 -4.81
N ALA A 89 4.56 -6.00 -6.06
CA ALA A 89 3.79 -6.61 -7.14
C ALA A 89 4.13 -8.08 -7.34
N GLU A 90 5.40 -8.43 -7.17
CA GLU A 90 5.83 -9.82 -7.31
C GLU A 90 5.24 -10.73 -6.25
N ARG A 91 4.82 -10.17 -5.14
CA ARG A 91 4.27 -10.94 -4.03
C ARG A 91 2.76 -10.98 -4.01
N ILE A 92 2.11 -10.28 -4.94
CA ILE A 92 0.66 -10.30 -5.04
C ILE A 92 0.26 -11.56 -5.79
N PRO A 93 -0.65 -12.37 -5.22
CA PRO A 93 -1.08 -13.59 -5.90
C PRO A 93 -1.76 -13.28 -7.22
N GLU A 94 -1.51 -14.12 -8.21
CA GLU A 94 -2.22 -14.02 -9.48
C GLU A 94 -3.55 -14.74 -9.39
N ASN A 95 -4.57 -14.15 -9.98
CA ASN A 95 -5.89 -14.77 -10.00
C ASN A 95 -6.30 -15.14 -11.39
#